data_c7784ddfe302964403542d24f0d656a0
#
_entry.id   c7784ddfe302964403542d24f0d656a0
#
_cell.length_a   1.000
_cell.length_b   1.000
_cell.length_c   1.000
_cell.angle_alpha   90.00
_cell.angle_beta   90.00
_cell.angle_gamma   90.00
#
_symmetry.space_group_name_H-M   'P 1'
#
loop_
_entity.id
_entity.type
_entity.pdbx_description
1 polymer ?
#
loop_
_entity_poly.entity_id
_entity_poly.type
_entity_poly.pdbx_seq_one_letter_code
_entity_poly.pdbx_strand_id
1 'polypeptide(L)'
;MPAQVVVNRYIRPQYSCPCCEKVFCGKMPAHIFPKSAVEPSVIAQVVISKYTDHLPLYRQQHIFSRMGVELPVSTMADMVGVAGAALAPLAKLLRHELLTRDVIHADETSLRLLDTRKGGKSCSGWLWAYVSGERSGPPVVCFDSQTGRALRYPEAWLQGWCGGTLVSDGYSVYKSLADNHSGITSACCWSHARRGFANLYKASREPRAAMALRKIAGLYRIEKFIRERPVEKNTAVAPAVFPVPIVNDLFAWLEEQEPCCPPDGPLNKAINYILNRRDELSCFLGDGAVPLDNNICERAIRPVVMGRKAWLFAGSLMVPETARHR
;
A
#
# COMPACT_ATOMS: atom_id res chain seq x y z
N MET A 1 -6.11 31.87 -5.35
CA MET A 1 -4.89 32.70 -5.39
C MET A 1 -3.72 31.76 -5.64
N PRO A 2 -2.72 32.14 -6.44
CA PRO A 2 -1.52 31.33 -6.59
C PRO A 2 -0.77 31.23 -5.26
N ALA A 3 -0.08 30.10 -5.04
CA ALA A 3 0.76 29.92 -3.85
C ALA A 3 1.89 30.96 -3.85
N GLN A 4 2.11 31.59 -2.71
CA GLN A 4 3.17 32.58 -2.52
C GLN A 4 4.09 32.12 -1.41
N VAL A 5 5.40 32.35 -1.59
CA VAL A 5 6.38 32.17 -0.53
C VAL A 5 6.45 33.45 0.30
N VAL A 6 6.24 33.31 1.60
CA VAL A 6 6.24 34.43 2.56
C VAL A 6 7.42 34.26 3.53
N VAL A 7 8.11 35.36 3.81
CA VAL A 7 9.18 35.40 4.81
C VAL A 7 8.61 35.95 6.11
N ASN A 8 8.56 35.12 7.15
CA ASN A 8 8.16 35.53 8.50
C ASN A 8 9.41 35.97 9.26
N ARG A 9 9.45 37.23 9.71
CA ARG A 9 10.55 37.77 10.52
C ARG A 9 10.16 37.75 11.99
N TYR A 10 10.82 36.92 12.77
CA TYR A 10 10.63 36.88 14.24
C TYR A 10 11.70 37.73 14.90
N ILE A 11 11.29 38.78 15.66
CA ILE A 11 12.18 39.67 16.40
C ILE A 11 12.12 39.26 17.87
N ARG A 12 13.25 38.89 18.45
CA ARG A 12 13.37 38.50 19.84
C ARG A 12 14.21 39.57 20.57
N PRO A 13 13.57 40.46 21.34
CA PRO A 13 14.32 41.42 22.13
C PRO A 13 15.12 40.69 23.25
N GLN A 14 16.32 41.14 23.46
CA GLN A 14 17.16 40.72 24.57
C GLN A 14 17.26 41.86 25.57
N TYR A 15 17.17 41.52 26.83
CA TYR A 15 17.30 42.47 27.95
C TYR A 15 18.36 41.97 28.89
N SER A 16 19.29 42.85 29.33
CA SER A 16 20.20 42.56 30.43
C SER A 16 19.66 43.16 31.73
N CYS A 17 19.78 42.37 32.78
CA CYS A 17 19.44 42.88 34.12
C CYS A 17 20.57 43.82 34.61
N PRO A 18 20.28 45.06 34.98
CA PRO A 18 21.32 45.99 35.44
C PRO A 18 21.93 45.58 36.78
N CYS A 19 21.26 44.73 37.56
CA CYS A 19 21.76 44.30 38.89
C CYS A 19 22.63 43.04 38.87
N CYS A 20 22.38 42.12 37.94
CA CYS A 20 23.07 40.81 37.92
C CYS A 20 23.59 40.42 36.52
N GLU A 21 23.53 41.33 35.55
CA GLU A 21 24.03 41.17 34.18
C GLU A 21 23.44 39.95 33.43
N LYS A 22 22.45 39.25 34.01
CA LYS A 22 21.77 38.14 33.33
C LYS A 22 21.01 38.63 32.14
N VAL A 23 21.21 37.95 31.02
CA VAL A 23 20.51 38.22 29.75
C VAL A 23 19.22 37.41 29.69
N PHE A 24 18.11 38.11 29.45
CA PHE A 24 16.81 37.51 29.21
C PHE A 24 16.46 37.70 27.74
N CYS A 25 16.04 36.60 27.10
CA CYS A 25 15.62 36.63 25.70
C CYS A 25 14.13 36.24 25.59
N GLY A 26 13.38 36.93 24.75
CA GLY A 26 12.00 36.57 24.44
C GLY A 26 11.89 35.12 24.03
N LYS A 27 10.84 34.42 24.45
CA LYS A 27 10.59 33.03 24.04
C LYS A 27 10.25 32.97 22.55
N MET A 28 10.78 31.98 21.84
CA MET A 28 10.31 31.67 20.49
C MET A 28 8.93 31.00 20.58
N PRO A 29 8.04 31.22 19.62
CA PRO A 29 6.86 30.36 19.45
C PRO A 29 7.28 28.91 19.37
N ALA A 30 6.43 28.03 19.90
CA ALA A 30 6.66 26.59 19.77
C ALA A 30 6.69 26.20 18.28
N HIS A 31 7.76 25.56 17.85
CA HIS A 31 7.93 25.11 16.48
C HIS A 31 7.98 23.58 16.46
N ILE A 32 7.19 22.95 15.55
CA ILE A 32 7.14 21.50 15.43
C ILE A 32 8.51 20.92 15.07
N PHE A 33 9.31 21.69 14.34
CA PHE A 33 10.66 21.31 13.93
C PHE A 33 11.68 22.23 14.63
N PRO A 34 12.24 21.82 15.77
CA PRO A 34 13.22 22.63 16.51
C PRO A 34 14.41 22.99 15.61
N LYS A 35 14.87 24.23 15.72
CA LYS A 35 16.00 24.79 14.94
C LYS A 35 15.80 24.89 13.44
N SER A 36 14.59 24.68 12.90
CA SER A 36 14.30 24.88 11.50
C SER A 36 14.08 26.37 11.21
N ALA A 37 14.68 26.87 10.14
CA ALA A 37 14.37 28.18 9.58
C ALA A 37 13.17 28.15 8.63
N VAL A 38 12.57 26.99 8.42
CA VAL A 38 11.50 26.75 7.46
C VAL A 38 10.22 26.42 8.20
N GLU A 39 9.15 27.13 7.87
CA GLU A 39 7.83 26.92 8.45
C GLU A 39 7.23 25.55 8.08
N PRO A 40 6.41 24.95 8.94
CA PRO A 40 5.75 23.67 8.67
C PRO A 40 4.97 23.62 7.36
N SER A 41 4.41 24.77 6.93
CA SER A 41 3.67 24.87 5.68
C SER A 41 4.53 24.59 4.43
N VAL A 42 5.78 25.03 4.43
CA VAL A 42 6.72 24.76 3.32
C VAL A 42 7.13 23.29 3.32
N ILE A 43 7.36 22.72 4.50
CA ILE A 43 7.66 21.28 4.64
C ILE A 43 6.49 20.44 4.12
N ALA A 44 5.26 20.79 4.50
CA ALA A 44 4.05 20.14 4.01
C ALA A 44 3.93 20.26 2.48
N GLN A 45 4.21 21.43 1.91
CA GLN A 45 4.20 21.64 0.47
C GLN A 45 5.22 20.73 -0.24
N VAL A 46 6.44 20.64 0.28
CA VAL A 46 7.48 19.76 -0.30
C VAL A 46 7.07 18.30 -0.27
N VAL A 47 6.49 17.83 0.85
CA VAL A 47 6.03 16.45 1.02
C VAL A 47 4.85 16.13 0.10
N ILE A 48 3.83 17.00 0.04
CA ILE A 48 2.65 16.82 -0.82
C ILE A 48 3.10 16.80 -2.29
N SER A 49 3.87 17.79 -2.71
CA SER A 49 4.38 17.85 -4.09
C SER A 49 5.20 16.62 -4.47
N LYS A 50 5.97 16.06 -3.53
CA LYS A 50 6.76 14.85 -3.81
C LYS A 50 5.89 13.60 -3.94
N TYR A 51 4.97 13.36 -3.00
CA TYR A 51 4.27 12.07 -2.89
C TYR A 51 2.89 12.08 -3.56
N THR A 52 2.20 13.20 -3.58
CA THR A 52 0.87 13.33 -4.20
C THR A 52 0.98 13.79 -5.66
N ASP A 53 1.79 14.84 -5.91
CA ASP A 53 1.94 15.42 -7.26
C ASP A 53 3.07 14.74 -8.05
N HIS A 54 3.78 13.80 -7.46
CA HIS A 54 4.90 13.04 -8.05
C HIS A 54 6.06 13.91 -8.54
N LEU A 55 6.24 15.10 -7.96
CA LEU A 55 7.33 16.03 -8.31
C LEU A 55 8.62 15.68 -7.59
N PRO A 56 9.69 15.27 -8.29
CA PRO A 56 10.99 15.05 -7.68
C PRO A 56 11.54 16.33 -7.04
N LEU A 57 12.36 16.20 -6.01
CA LEU A 57 12.89 17.37 -5.28
C LEU A 57 13.70 18.31 -6.18
N TYR A 58 14.45 17.80 -7.15
CA TYR A 58 15.19 18.66 -8.09
C TYR A 58 14.27 19.55 -8.95
N ARG A 59 13.06 19.05 -9.32
CA ARG A 59 12.07 19.88 -10.02
C ARG A 59 11.47 20.92 -9.10
N GLN A 60 11.21 20.56 -7.85
CA GLN A 60 10.73 21.51 -6.85
C GLN A 60 11.76 22.61 -6.59
N GLN A 61 13.07 22.29 -6.55
CA GLN A 61 14.14 23.28 -6.46
C GLN A 61 14.01 24.34 -7.57
N HIS A 62 13.83 23.92 -8.82
CA HIS A 62 13.63 24.84 -9.93
C HIS A 62 12.35 25.67 -9.83
N ILE A 63 11.29 25.11 -9.23
CA ILE A 63 10.04 25.84 -8.99
C ILE A 63 10.27 26.93 -7.94
N PHE A 64 10.91 26.62 -6.82
CA PHE A 64 11.24 27.59 -5.77
C PHE A 64 12.20 28.67 -6.28
N SER A 65 13.20 28.31 -7.07
CA SER A 65 14.14 29.28 -7.67
C SER A 65 13.42 30.29 -8.55
N ARG A 66 12.42 29.89 -9.36
CA ARG A 66 11.58 30.82 -10.13
C ARG A 66 10.73 31.76 -9.26
N MET A 67 10.46 31.37 -8.02
CA MET A 67 9.79 32.22 -7.01
C MET A 67 10.78 33.09 -6.22
N GLY A 68 12.07 33.10 -6.59
CA GLY A 68 13.12 33.84 -5.89
C GLY A 68 13.62 33.20 -4.60
N VAL A 69 13.36 31.91 -4.40
CA VAL A 69 13.77 31.18 -3.19
C VAL A 69 14.73 30.04 -3.55
N GLU A 70 15.93 30.13 -3.03
CA GLU A 70 16.94 29.07 -3.19
C GLU A 70 16.77 28.00 -2.09
N LEU A 71 16.24 26.85 -2.49
CA LEU A 71 15.98 25.72 -1.61
C LEU A 71 16.68 24.46 -2.16
N PRO A 72 17.87 24.11 -1.66
CA PRO A 72 18.65 22.97 -2.14
C PRO A 72 17.91 21.62 -1.99
N VAL A 73 18.18 20.68 -2.90
CA VAL A 73 17.62 19.31 -2.85
C VAL A 73 17.95 18.62 -1.53
N SER A 74 19.16 18.79 -0.99
CA SER A 74 19.56 18.23 0.31
C SER A 74 18.67 18.73 1.45
N THR A 75 18.43 20.05 1.51
CA THR A 75 17.55 20.64 2.52
C THR A 75 16.13 20.13 2.41
N MET A 76 15.59 20.01 1.19
CA MET A 76 14.26 19.40 1.00
C MET A 76 14.22 17.92 1.36
N ALA A 77 15.32 17.18 1.13
CA ALA A 77 15.40 15.78 1.56
C ALA A 77 15.39 15.65 3.09
N ASP A 78 16.09 16.55 3.79
CA ASP A 78 16.06 16.62 5.26
C ASP A 78 14.66 16.98 5.77
N MET A 79 13.95 17.91 5.13
CA MET A 79 12.55 18.24 5.43
C MET A 79 11.63 17.01 5.31
N VAL A 80 11.79 16.22 4.25
CA VAL A 80 11.02 14.98 4.06
C VAL A 80 11.32 13.99 5.18
N GLY A 81 12.59 13.85 5.59
CA GLY A 81 13.01 12.99 6.70
C GLY A 81 12.40 13.42 8.04
N VAL A 82 12.47 14.72 8.34
CA VAL A 82 11.89 15.29 9.57
C VAL A 82 10.37 15.14 9.59
N ALA A 83 9.68 15.39 8.46
CA ALA A 83 8.24 15.16 8.34
C ALA A 83 7.87 13.69 8.57
N GLY A 84 8.64 12.77 8.00
CA GLY A 84 8.46 11.33 8.22
C GLY A 84 8.59 10.95 9.70
N ALA A 85 9.59 11.47 10.38
CA ALA A 85 9.78 11.24 11.81
C ALA A 85 8.61 11.80 12.66
N ALA A 86 8.13 13.00 12.32
CA ALA A 86 7.01 13.63 13.02
C ALA A 86 5.68 12.87 12.78
N LEU A 87 5.50 12.26 11.63
CA LEU A 87 4.30 11.47 11.27
C LEU A 87 4.37 10.00 11.73
N ALA A 88 5.54 9.50 12.14
CA ALA A 88 5.71 8.12 12.56
C ALA A 88 4.75 7.66 13.68
N PRO A 89 4.43 8.46 14.72
CA PRO A 89 3.43 8.07 15.72
C PRO A 89 2.04 7.84 15.11
N LEU A 90 1.61 8.68 14.16
CA LEU A 90 0.32 8.51 13.46
C LEU A 90 0.31 7.25 12.60
N ALA A 91 1.42 6.94 11.92
CA ALA A 91 1.55 5.71 11.15
C ALA A 91 1.43 4.46 12.05
N LYS A 92 1.98 4.51 13.28
CA LYS A 92 1.82 3.43 14.27
C LYS A 92 0.36 3.27 14.73
N LEU A 93 -0.35 4.37 14.94
CA LEU A 93 -1.78 4.34 15.29
C LEU A 93 -2.62 3.78 14.15
N LEU A 94 -2.35 4.17 12.91
CA LEU A 94 -3.02 3.60 11.72
C LEU A 94 -2.77 2.11 11.59
N ARG A 95 -1.52 1.64 11.84
CA ARG A 95 -1.23 0.20 11.88
C ARG A 95 -2.03 -0.49 12.99
N HIS A 96 -2.08 0.07 14.19
CA HIS A 96 -2.85 -0.50 15.29
C HIS A 96 -4.34 -0.60 14.91
N GLU A 97 -4.90 0.45 14.36
CA GLU A 97 -6.29 0.48 13.87
C GLU A 97 -6.52 -0.59 12.78
N LEU A 98 -5.58 -0.74 11.84
CA LEU A 98 -5.69 -1.76 10.79
C LEU A 98 -5.69 -3.19 11.37
N LEU A 99 -4.88 -3.44 12.38
CA LEU A 99 -4.80 -4.76 13.04
C LEU A 99 -6.05 -5.12 13.88
N THR A 100 -7.02 -4.22 14.02
CA THR A 100 -8.33 -4.54 14.60
C THR A 100 -9.34 -5.05 13.58
N ARG A 101 -8.99 -5.08 12.29
CA ARG A 101 -9.92 -5.40 11.20
C ARG A 101 -9.95 -6.90 10.91
N ASP A 102 -11.14 -7.42 10.59
CA ASP A 102 -11.33 -8.83 10.24
C ASP A 102 -10.83 -9.17 8.84
N VAL A 103 -10.78 -8.17 7.93
CA VAL A 103 -10.29 -8.34 6.55
C VAL A 103 -9.17 -7.35 6.29
N ILE A 104 -7.99 -7.87 5.93
CA ILE A 104 -6.83 -7.08 5.51
C ILE A 104 -6.44 -7.51 4.10
N HIS A 105 -6.26 -6.54 3.24
CA HIS A 105 -5.67 -6.71 1.92
C HIS A 105 -4.17 -6.48 1.98
N ALA A 106 -3.40 -7.32 1.30
CA ALA A 106 -1.95 -7.16 1.21
C ALA A 106 -1.46 -7.31 -0.24
N ASP A 107 -0.46 -6.52 -0.58
CA ASP A 107 0.25 -6.58 -1.86
C ASP A 107 1.62 -5.92 -1.70
N GLU A 108 2.57 -6.20 -2.59
CA GLU A 108 3.88 -5.58 -2.53
C GLU A 108 4.38 -5.14 -3.90
N THR A 109 5.21 -4.11 -3.90
CA THR A 109 5.85 -3.62 -5.12
C THR A 109 7.33 -3.35 -4.91
N SER A 110 8.14 -3.57 -5.94
CA SER A 110 9.57 -3.30 -5.86
C SER A 110 9.85 -1.79 -5.81
N LEU A 111 10.86 -1.41 -5.02
CA LEU A 111 11.42 -0.07 -4.98
C LEU A 111 12.92 -0.12 -5.29
N ARG A 112 13.45 0.95 -5.87
CA ARG A 112 14.89 1.18 -5.94
C ARG A 112 15.32 2.07 -4.79
N LEU A 113 16.31 1.61 -4.03
CA LEU A 113 16.89 2.32 -2.91
C LEU A 113 18.37 2.59 -3.18
N LEU A 114 18.91 3.64 -2.56
CA LEU A 114 20.34 3.89 -2.54
C LEU A 114 20.93 3.32 -1.24
N ASP A 115 21.94 2.48 -1.34
CA ASP A 115 22.69 2.03 -0.17
C ASP A 115 23.90 2.94 0.03
N THR A 116 23.74 3.92 0.90
CA THR A 116 24.79 4.91 1.21
C THR A 116 26.03 4.25 1.85
N ARG A 117 25.87 3.11 2.52
CA ARG A 117 26.96 2.35 3.14
C ARG A 117 27.84 1.65 2.07
N LYS A 118 27.30 1.42 0.87
CA LYS A 118 27.99 0.83 -0.28
C LYS A 118 28.35 1.87 -1.33
N GLY A 119 28.64 3.10 -0.93
CA GLY A 119 29.02 4.16 -1.84
C GLY A 119 27.89 4.62 -2.78
N GLY A 120 26.64 4.57 -2.32
CA GLY A 120 25.48 5.00 -3.10
C GLY A 120 25.04 4.04 -4.21
N LYS A 121 25.45 2.76 -4.15
CA LYS A 121 25.00 1.74 -5.12
C LYS A 121 23.49 1.49 -4.97
N SER A 122 22.82 1.30 -6.11
CA SER A 122 21.43 0.92 -6.15
C SER A 122 21.23 -0.48 -5.58
N CYS A 123 20.22 -0.61 -4.71
CA CYS A 123 19.76 -1.89 -4.22
C CYS A 123 18.24 -2.02 -4.38
N SER A 124 17.75 -3.25 -4.46
CA SER A 124 16.32 -3.52 -4.50
C SER A 124 15.74 -3.48 -3.09
N GLY A 125 14.64 -2.75 -2.94
CA GLY A 125 13.78 -2.80 -1.78
C GLY A 125 12.37 -3.18 -2.19
N TRP A 126 11.49 -3.34 -1.22
CA TRP A 126 10.09 -3.69 -1.40
C TRP A 126 9.21 -2.78 -0.53
N LEU A 127 8.14 -2.32 -1.11
CA LEU A 127 7.08 -1.63 -0.38
C LEU A 127 5.91 -2.59 -0.27
N TRP A 128 5.57 -2.95 0.94
CA TRP A 128 4.40 -3.70 1.29
C TRP A 128 3.26 -2.74 1.58
N ALA A 129 2.09 -3.02 1.08
CA ALA A 129 0.88 -2.26 1.38
C ALA A 129 -0.11 -3.17 2.11
N TYR A 130 -0.73 -2.61 3.12
CA TYR A 130 -1.80 -3.26 3.90
C TYR A 130 -2.99 -2.31 3.94
N VAL A 131 -4.15 -2.83 3.57
CA VAL A 131 -5.35 -2.01 3.42
C VAL A 131 -6.51 -2.70 4.10
N SER A 132 -7.34 -1.96 4.83
CA SER A 132 -8.55 -2.51 5.44
C SER A 132 -9.60 -2.89 4.38
N GLY A 133 -10.37 -3.92 4.65
CA GLY A 133 -11.53 -4.27 3.82
C GLY A 133 -12.54 -3.12 3.73
N GLU A 134 -13.19 -2.99 2.57
CA GLU A 134 -14.15 -1.90 2.30
C GLU A 134 -15.35 -1.90 3.28
N ARG A 135 -15.69 -3.06 3.86
CA ARG A 135 -16.83 -3.23 4.77
C ARG A 135 -16.43 -3.20 6.25
N SER A 136 -15.15 -3.03 6.55
CA SER A 136 -14.61 -3.06 7.91
C SER A 136 -14.54 -1.68 8.58
N GLY A 137 -15.28 -0.68 8.10
CA GLY A 137 -15.26 0.71 8.62
C GLY A 137 -14.47 1.68 7.74
N PRO A 138 -14.03 2.84 8.28
CA PRO A 138 -13.28 3.81 7.52
C PRO A 138 -12.02 3.18 6.90
N PRO A 139 -11.66 3.55 5.64
CA PRO A 139 -10.52 2.97 4.96
C PRO A 139 -9.20 3.33 5.67
N VAL A 140 -8.39 2.32 5.94
CA VAL A 140 -7.05 2.47 6.50
C VAL A 140 -6.05 1.89 5.51
N VAL A 141 -5.02 2.66 5.18
CA VAL A 141 -3.93 2.25 4.29
C VAL A 141 -2.61 2.45 5.01
N CYS A 142 -1.83 1.38 5.11
CA CYS A 142 -0.50 1.40 5.69
C CYS A 142 0.53 0.88 4.68
N PHE A 143 1.72 1.45 4.75
CA PHE A 143 2.86 1.00 3.96
C PHE A 143 4.01 0.62 4.86
N ASP A 144 4.75 -0.41 4.45
CA ASP A 144 5.98 -0.86 5.11
C ASP A 144 7.09 -1.04 4.06
N SER A 145 8.26 -0.45 4.33
CA SER A 145 9.39 -0.49 3.42
C SER A 145 10.44 -1.47 3.93
N GLN A 146 10.74 -2.49 3.15
CA GLN A 146 11.62 -3.59 3.52
C GLN A 146 12.70 -3.85 2.46
N THR A 147 13.78 -4.52 2.89
CA THR A 147 14.90 -4.87 2.01
C THR A 147 14.68 -6.17 1.23
N GLY A 148 13.56 -6.85 1.43
CA GLY A 148 13.28 -8.13 0.80
C GLY A 148 11.81 -8.48 0.73
N ARG A 149 11.54 -9.67 0.17
CA ARG A 149 10.20 -10.20 -0.09
C ARG A 149 9.94 -11.53 0.66
N ALA A 150 10.68 -11.78 1.75
CA ALA A 150 10.56 -13.00 2.52
C ALA A 150 9.39 -12.95 3.52
N LEU A 151 8.88 -14.13 3.91
CA LEU A 151 7.77 -14.31 4.87
C LEU A 151 7.94 -13.50 6.17
N ARG A 152 9.15 -13.42 6.70
CA ARG A 152 9.45 -12.69 7.95
C ARG A 152 8.97 -11.23 7.97
N TYR A 153 8.84 -10.59 6.79
CA TYR A 153 8.45 -9.18 6.72
C TYR A 153 6.94 -8.99 6.97
N PRO A 154 6.04 -9.63 6.22
CA PRO A 154 4.62 -9.53 6.53
C PRO A 154 4.27 -10.19 7.87
N GLU A 155 4.95 -11.24 8.29
CA GLU A 155 4.79 -11.87 9.60
C GLU A 155 5.07 -10.90 10.74
N ALA A 156 6.23 -10.20 10.72
CA ALA A 156 6.57 -9.19 11.71
C ALA A 156 5.62 -7.98 11.67
N TRP A 157 5.18 -7.58 10.49
CA TRP A 157 4.28 -6.44 10.35
C TRP A 157 2.86 -6.76 10.87
N LEU A 158 2.35 -7.95 10.61
CA LEU A 158 1.03 -8.41 11.07
C LEU A 158 1.04 -8.93 12.52
N GLN A 159 2.19 -8.92 13.17
CA GLN A 159 2.28 -9.30 14.59
C GLN A 159 1.32 -8.46 15.44
N GLY A 160 0.48 -9.15 16.23
CA GLY A 160 -0.57 -8.54 17.04
C GLY A 160 -1.93 -8.44 16.34
N TRP A 161 -2.05 -8.88 15.09
CA TRP A 161 -3.34 -9.09 14.47
C TRP A 161 -4.02 -10.32 15.09
N CYS A 162 -5.26 -10.15 15.56
CA CYS A 162 -6.02 -11.25 16.21
C CYS A 162 -6.44 -12.34 15.23
N GLY A 163 -6.29 -12.12 13.94
CA GLY A 163 -6.71 -13.02 12.87
C GLY A 163 -7.87 -12.47 12.04
N GLY A 164 -8.25 -13.23 11.03
CA GLY A 164 -9.25 -12.86 10.03
C GLY A 164 -8.83 -13.29 8.64
N THR A 165 -9.34 -12.63 7.60
CA THR A 165 -9.03 -12.98 6.22
C THR A 165 -8.00 -12.04 5.62
N LEU A 166 -6.90 -12.61 5.13
CA LEU A 166 -5.85 -11.91 4.38
C LEU A 166 -6.06 -12.11 2.88
N VAL A 167 -6.46 -11.03 2.19
CA VAL A 167 -6.72 -11.03 0.74
C VAL A 167 -5.46 -10.61 -0.02
N SER A 168 -4.99 -11.43 -0.96
CA SER A 168 -3.77 -11.17 -1.72
C SER A 168 -3.86 -11.61 -3.19
N ASP A 169 -2.76 -11.42 -3.95
CA ASP A 169 -2.63 -11.86 -5.35
C ASP A 169 -2.35 -13.37 -5.51
N GLY A 170 -2.21 -14.10 -4.40
CA GLY A 170 -1.85 -15.52 -4.38
C GLY A 170 -0.33 -15.76 -4.38
N TYR A 171 0.47 -14.77 -3.99
CA TYR A 171 1.89 -14.99 -3.71
C TYR A 171 2.05 -15.96 -2.53
N SER A 172 2.92 -16.96 -2.68
CA SER A 172 3.06 -18.08 -1.75
C SER A 172 3.38 -17.68 -0.29
N VAL A 173 3.99 -16.53 -0.10
CA VAL A 173 4.31 -15.98 1.24
C VAL A 173 3.06 -15.74 2.06
N TYR A 174 1.96 -15.27 1.46
CA TYR A 174 0.72 -15.01 2.19
C TYR A 174 0.01 -16.31 2.58
N LYS A 175 0.10 -17.34 1.73
CA LYS A 175 -0.38 -18.68 2.09
C LYS A 175 0.44 -19.26 3.24
N SER A 176 1.77 -19.21 3.14
CA SER A 176 2.65 -19.68 4.22
C SER A 176 2.40 -18.95 5.55
N LEU A 177 2.06 -17.67 5.49
CA LEU A 177 1.68 -16.90 6.68
C LEU A 177 0.39 -17.45 7.31
N ALA A 178 -0.64 -17.72 6.49
CA ALA A 178 -1.90 -18.31 6.98
C ALA A 178 -1.69 -19.72 7.51
N ASP A 179 -0.89 -20.54 6.84
CA ASP A 179 -0.58 -21.91 7.27
C ASP A 179 0.15 -21.93 8.63
N ASN A 180 0.97 -20.92 8.93
CA ASN A 180 1.70 -20.78 10.18
C ASN A 180 0.87 -20.18 11.34
N HIS A 181 -0.27 -19.55 11.04
CA HIS A 181 -1.09 -18.82 12.02
C HIS A 181 -2.56 -19.26 11.93
N SER A 182 -3.01 -20.10 12.86
CA SER A 182 -4.36 -20.70 12.86
C SER A 182 -5.53 -19.70 12.85
N GLY A 183 -5.28 -18.44 13.20
CA GLY A 183 -6.29 -17.38 13.17
C GLY A 183 -6.39 -16.64 11.82
N ILE A 184 -5.51 -16.94 10.86
CA ILE A 184 -5.46 -16.22 9.57
C ILE A 184 -5.94 -17.15 8.46
N THR A 185 -6.92 -16.70 7.68
CA THR A 185 -7.40 -17.35 6.46
C THR A 185 -6.85 -16.62 5.25
N SER A 186 -6.24 -17.35 4.32
CA SER A 186 -5.77 -16.77 3.05
C SER A 186 -6.90 -16.73 2.03
N ALA A 187 -7.13 -15.58 1.41
CA ALA A 187 -8.03 -15.42 0.28
C ALA A 187 -7.28 -14.89 -0.95
N CYS A 188 -7.61 -15.42 -2.13
CA CYS A 188 -6.97 -15.06 -3.38
C CYS A 188 -7.86 -14.19 -4.27
N CYS A 189 -7.20 -13.35 -5.06
CA CYS A 189 -7.80 -12.38 -5.94
C CYS A 189 -8.30 -12.99 -7.26
N TRP A 190 -9.60 -12.96 -7.54
CA TRP A 190 -10.19 -13.38 -8.81
C TRP A 190 -9.75 -12.52 -10.00
N SER A 191 -9.36 -11.27 -9.80
CA SER A 191 -8.78 -10.43 -10.87
C SER A 191 -7.47 -11.03 -11.39
N HIS A 192 -6.63 -11.56 -10.50
CA HIS A 192 -5.39 -12.27 -10.87
C HIS A 192 -5.68 -13.59 -11.57
N ALA A 193 -6.61 -14.39 -11.05
CA ALA A 193 -7.07 -15.62 -11.69
C ALA A 193 -7.57 -15.37 -13.13
N ARG A 194 -8.36 -14.31 -13.32
CA ARG A 194 -8.89 -13.90 -14.61
C ARG A 194 -7.78 -13.47 -15.59
N ARG A 195 -6.67 -12.91 -15.10
CA ARG A 195 -5.60 -12.30 -15.93
C ARG A 195 -4.99 -13.30 -16.91
N GLY A 196 -4.75 -14.54 -16.49
CA GLY A 196 -4.23 -15.61 -17.36
C GLY A 196 -5.10 -15.84 -18.59
N PHE A 197 -6.39 -16.02 -18.38
CA PHE A 197 -7.36 -16.21 -19.48
C PHE A 197 -7.51 -14.96 -20.35
N ALA A 198 -7.50 -13.76 -19.77
CA ALA A 198 -7.58 -12.51 -20.52
C ALA A 198 -6.40 -12.30 -21.46
N ASN A 199 -5.18 -12.60 -20.99
CA ASN A 199 -3.97 -12.52 -21.80
C ASN A 199 -4.00 -13.55 -22.93
N LEU A 200 -4.40 -14.79 -22.65
CA LEU A 200 -4.51 -15.85 -23.66
C LEU A 200 -5.56 -15.48 -24.72
N TYR A 201 -6.73 -15.00 -24.31
CA TYR A 201 -7.77 -14.59 -25.26
C TYR A 201 -7.33 -13.41 -26.14
N LYS A 202 -6.58 -12.46 -25.59
CA LYS A 202 -6.01 -11.35 -26.38
C LYS A 202 -5.00 -11.85 -27.43
N ALA A 203 -4.17 -12.82 -27.06
CA ALA A 203 -3.10 -13.32 -27.91
C ALA A 203 -3.60 -14.23 -29.04
N SER A 204 -4.51 -15.16 -28.74
CA SER A 204 -4.86 -16.26 -29.65
C SER A 204 -6.37 -16.39 -29.91
N ARG A 205 -7.24 -15.59 -29.29
CA ARG A 205 -8.69 -15.72 -29.34
C ARG A 205 -9.21 -17.12 -28.93
N GLU A 206 -8.46 -17.81 -28.05
CA GLU A 206 -8.80 -19.16 -27.56
C GLU A 206 -10.24 -19.21 -27.02
N PRO A 207 -11.14 -20.05 -27.61
CA PRO A 207 -12.56 -20.11 -27.23
C PRO A 207 -12.77 -20.52 -25.77
N ARG A 208 -11.95 -21.44 -25.24
CA ARG A 208 -12.02 -21.88 -23.84
C ARG A 208 -11.63 -20.75 -22.87
N ALA A 209 -10.68 -19.91 -23.25
CA ALA A 209 -10.37 -18.72 -22.47
C ALA A 209 -11.55 -17.73 -22.43
N ALA A 210 -12.27 -17.56 -23.56
CA ALA A 210 -13.48 -16.74 -23.61
C ALA A 210 -14.60 -17.32 -22.72
N MET A 211 -14.74 -18.65 -22.66
CA MET A 211 -15.72 -19.31 -21.79
C MET A 211 -15.38 -19.09 -20.31
N ALA A 212 -14.12 -19.29 -19.89
CA ALA A 212 -13.65 -19.01 -18.54
C ALA A 212 -13.94 -17.55 -18.14
N LEU A 213 -13.62 -16.60 -19.02
CA LEU A 213 -13.88 -15.18 -18.78
C LEU A 213 -15.37 -14.87 -18.58
N ARG A 214 -16.26 -15.52 -19.34
CA ARG A 214 -17.74 -15.36 -19.16
C ARG A 214 -18.22 -15.90 -17.82
N LYS A 215 -17.73 -17.08 -17.40
CA LYS A 215 -18.07 -17.68 -16.11
C LYS A 215 -17.58 -16.79 -14.95
N ILE A 216 -16.32 -16.33 -15.00
CA ILE A 216 -15.76 -15.42 -13.99
C ILE A 216 -16.52 -14.07 -13.96
N ALA A 217 -16.93 -13.54 -15.13
CA ALA A 217 -17.75 -12.33 -15.19
C ALA A 217 -19.12 -12.51 -14.50
N GLY A 218 -19.64 -13.73 -14.44
CA GLY A 218 -20.83 -14.07 -13.66
C GLY A 218 -20.65 -13.77 -12.18
N LEU A 219 -19.49 -14.12 -11.59
CA LEU A 219 -19.17 -13.83 -10.19
C LEU A 219 -19.15 -12.33 -9.91
N TYR A 220 -18.51 -11.55 -10.77
CA TYR A 220 -18.45 -10.09 -10.62
C TYR A 220 -19.82 -9.42 -10.76
N ARG A 221 -20.74 -9.96 -11.57
CA ARG A 221 -22.11 -9.44 -11.64
C ARG A 221 -22.87 -9.64 -10.33
N ILE A 222 -22.72 -10.81 -9.71
CA ILE A 222 -23.32 -11.08 -8.41
C ILE A 222 -22.71 -10.20 -7.33
N GLU A 223 -21.38 -10.08 -7.28
CA GLU A 223 -20.69 -9.22 -6.34
C GLU A 223 -21.17 -7.77 -6.44
N LYS A 224 -21.28 -7.24 -7.67
CA LYS A 224 -21.84 -5.90 -7.89
C LYS A 224 -23.25 -5.76 -7.31
N PHE A 225 -24.11 -6.75 -7.59
CA PHE A 225 -25.50 -6.76 -7.10
C PHE A 225 -25.56 -6.80 -5.55
N ILE A 226 -24.65 -7.53 -4.90
CA ILE A 226 -24.56 -7.59 -3.44
C ILE A 226 -24.05 -6.27 -2.88
N ARG A 227 -23.04 -5.66 -3.48
CA ARG A 227 -22.45 -4.39 -3.03
C ARG A 227 -23.40 -3.20 -3.09
N GLU A 228 -24.31 -3.18 -4.05
CA GLU A 228 -25.31 -2.13 -4.22
C GLU A 228 -26.42 -2.16 -3.15
N ARG A 229 -26.42 -3.18 -2.26
CA ARG A 229 -27.40 -3.33 -1.18
C ARG A 229 -26.87 -2.87 0.17
N PRO A 230 -27.71 -2.38 1.09
CA PRO A 230 -27.30 -2.02 2.45
C PRO A 230 -26.68 -3.23 3.18
N VAL A 231 -25.62 -2.97 3.94
CA VAL A 231 -24.84 -4.00 4.68
C VAL A 231 -25.71 -4.87 5.59
N GLU A 232 -26.73 -4.28 6.23
CA GLU A 232 -27.66 -4.97 7.15
C GLU A 232 -28.43 -6.13 6.50
N LYS A 233 -28.64 -6.07 5.19
CA LYS A 233 -29.34 -7.12 4.43
C LYS A 233 -28.37 -8.13 3.78
N ASN A 234 -27.07 -7.89 3.83
CA ASN A 234 -26.07 -8.71 3.18
C ASN A 234 -25.42 -9.77 4.07
N THR A 235 -25.52 -9.61 5.40
CA THR A 235 -24.75 -10.42 6.35
C THR A 235 -25.32 -11.82 6.61
N ALA A 236 -26.57 -12.09 6.27
CA ALA A 236 -27.19 -13.37 6.67
C ALA A 236 -27.62 -14.32 5.53
N VAL A 237 -27.85 -13.85 4.31
CA VAL A 237 -28.54 -14.69 3.30
C VAL A 237 -27.94 -14.62 1.90
N ALA A 238 -27.32 -13.52 1.49
CA ALA A 238 -26.91 -13.30 0.12
C ALA A 238 -25.55 -13.91 -0.31
N PRO A 239 -24.51 -14.03 0.56
CA PRO A 239 -23.21 -14.54 0.13
C PRO A 239 -23.22 -16.00 -0.29
N ALA A 240 -23.97 -16.85 0.41
CA ALA A 240 -23.87 -18.29 0.25
C ALA A 240 -24.74 -18.88 -0.87
N VAL A 241 -25.89 -18.29 -1.21
CA VAL A 241 -26.88 -18.95 -2.05
C VAL A 241 -26.67 -18.73 -3.55
N PHE A 242 -26.27 -17.52 -3.97
CA PHE A 242 -26.17 -17.18 -5.40
C PHE A 242 -24.82 -17.50 -6.06
N PRO A 243 -23.65 -17.25 -5.43
CA PRO A 243 -22.37 -17.51 -6.11
C PRO A 243 -21.93 -18.97 -6.08
N VAL A 244 -22.38 -19.76 -5.09
CA VAL A 244 -21.99 -21.19 -4.96
C VAL A 244 -22.23 -22.01 -6.21
N PRO A 245 -23.42 -22.01 -6.86
CA PRO A 245 -23.62 -22.77 -8.08
C PRO A 245 -22.71 -22.35 -9.24
N ILE A 246 -22.44 -21.04 -9.36
CA ILE A 246 -21.57 -20.52 -10.42
C ILE A 246 -20.11 -20.89 -10.17
N VAL A 247 -19.67 -20.84 -8.92
CA VAL A 247 -18.33 -21.25 -8.54
C VAL A 247 -18.14 -22.76 -8.77
N ASN A 248 -19.10 -23.58 -8.36
CA ASN A 248 -19.05 -25.02 -8.58
C ASN A 248 -19.06 -25.39 -10.07
N ASP A 249 -19.91 -24.74 -10.85
CA ASP A 249 -19.97 -24.91 -12.31
C ASP A 249 -18.66 -24.48 -13.00
N LEU A 250 -18.04 -23.42 -12.51
CA LEU A 250 -16.74 -23.00 -13.03
C LEU A 250 -15.64 -24.03 -12.69
N PHE A 251 -15.56 -24.50 -11.44
CA PHE A 251 -14.55 -25.49 -11.05
C PHE A 251 -14.74 -26.82 -11.78
N ALA A 252 -15.97 -27.33 -11.86
CA ALA A 252 -16.27 -28.56 -12.59
C ALA A 252 -15.85 -28.44 -14.07
N TRP A 253 -16.19 -27.32 -14.70
CA TRP A 253 -15.79 -27.07 -16.08
C TRP A 253 -14.26 -26.98 -16.24
N LEU A 254 -13.53 -26.35 -15.30
CA LEU A 254 -12.07 -26.26 -15.35
C LEU A 254 -11.42 -27.66 -15.19
N GLU A 255 -11.96 -28.51 -14.31
CA GLU A 255 -11.52 -29.90 -14.12
C GLU A 255 -11.72 -30.74 -15.39
N GLU A 256 -12.79 -30.52 -16.12
CA GLU A 256 -13.02 -31.16 -17.43
C GLU A 256 -12.06 -30.69 -18.51
N GLN A 257 -11.65 -29.42 -18.49
CA GLN A 257 -10.77 -28.85 -19.50
C GLN A 257 -9.30 -29.13 -19.25
N GLU A 258 -8.89 -29.32 -17.99
CA GLU A 258 -7.47 -29.46 -17.60
C GLU A 258 -6.78 -30.62 -18.36
N PRO A 259 -7.34 -31.86 -18.38
CA PRO A 259 -6.69 -32.99 -19.08
C PRO A 259 -6.60 -32.81 -20.61
N CYS A 260 -7.46 -31.95 -21.16
CA CYS A 260 -7.49 -31.66 -22.60
C CYS A 260 -6.49 -30.58 -23.03
N CYS A 261 -5.67 -30.08 -22.11
CA CYS A 261 -4.70 -29.03 -22.37
C CYS A 261 -3.29 -29.60 -22.47
N PRO A 262 -2.45 -29.11 -23.40
CA PRO A 262 -1.04 -29.45 -23.40
C PRO A 262 -0.40 -29.10 -22.05
N PRO A 263 0.41 -29.98 -21.46
CA PRO A 263 1.12 -29.69 -20.22
C PRO A 263 1.94 -28.39 -20.37
N ASP A 264 1.96 -27.57 -19.33
CA ASP A 264 2.65 -26.28 -19.29
C ASP A 264 2.22 -25.24 -20.34
N GLY A 265 1.17 -25.52 -21.11
CA GLY A 265 0.57 -24.57 -22.04
C GLY A 265 -0.06 -23.36 -21.31
N PRO A 266 -0.23 -22.23 -22.01
CA PRO A 266 -0.80 -21.02 -21.38
C PRO A 266 -2.20 -21.25 -20.78
N LEU A 267 -3.02 -22.09 -21.44
CA LEU A 267 -4.37 -22.42 -20.94
C LEU A 267 -4.29 -23.33 -19.72
N ASN A 268 -3.42 -24.37 -19.76
CA ASN A 268 -3.20 -25.27 -18.63
C ASN A 268 -2.71 -24.48 -17.39
N LYS A 269 -1.75 -23.59 -17.57
CA LYS A 269 -1.26 -22.71 -16.48
C LYS A 269 -2.37 -21.84 -15.89
N ALA A 270 -3.25 -21.27 -16.71
CA ALA A 270 -4.37 -20.46 -16.25
C ALA A 270 -5.42 -21.29 -15.49
N ILE A 271 -5.71 -22.51 -15.95
CA ILE A 271 -6.61 -23.46 -15.29
C ILE A 271 -6.01 -23.88 -13.94
N ASN A 272 -4.77 -24.35 -13.92
CA ASN A 272 -4.08 -24.82 -12.73
C ASN A 272 -3.89 -23.71 -11.69
N TYR A 273 -3.76 -22.44 -12.11
CA TYR A 273 -3.74 -21.33 -11.18
C TYR A 273 -5.00 -21.29 -10.32
N ILE A 274 -6.19 -21.50 -10.93
CA ILE A 274 -7.47 -21.51 -10.22
C ILE A 274 -7.65 -22.80 -9.42
N LEU A 275 -7.42 -23.96 -10.03
CA LEU A 275 -7.63 -25.24 -9.37
C LEU A 275 -6.75 -25.41 -8.12
N ASN A 276 -5.48 -25.00 -8.18
CA ASN A 276 -4.55 -25.06 -7.05
C ASN A 276 -4.85 -24.05 -5.92
N ARG A 277 -5.81 -23.12 -6.13
CA ARG A 277 -6.22 -22.11 -5.16
C ARG A 277 -7.72 -22.12 -4.89
N ARG A 278 -8.33 -23.30 -5.07
CA ARG A 278 -9.79 -23.48 -4.91
C ARG A 278 -10.28 -22.92 -3.59
N ASP A 279 -9.64 -23.29 -2.49
CA ASP A 279 -10.07 -22.91 -1.15
C ASP A 279 -9.92 -21.40 -0.94
N GLU A 280 -8.76 -20.83 -1.30
CA GLU A 280 -8.49 -19.42 -1.17
C GLU A 280 -9.37 -18.55 -2.08
N LEU A 281 -9.73 -19.04 -3.27
CA LEU A 281 -10.65 -18.37 -4.19
C LEU A 281 -12.13 -18.54 -3.79
N SER A 282 -12.43 -19.47 -2.90
CA SER A 282 -13.79 -19.74 -2.40
C SER A 282 -14.09 -19.06 -1.05
N CYS A 283 -13.12 -18.45 -0.39
CA CYS A 283 -13.30 -17.84 0.94
C CYS A 283 -14.45 -16.84 1.00
N PHE A 284 -14.68 -16.06 -0.05
CA PHE A 284 -15.78 -15.08 -0.12
C PHE A 284 -17.18 -15.71 -0.06
N LEU A 285 -17.30 -17.03 -0.28
CA LEU A 285 -18.57 -17.75 -0.18
C LEU A 285 -19.02 -17.93 1.27
N GLY A 286 -18.07 -18.02 2.19
CA GLY A 286 -18.33 -18.20 3.61
C GLY A 286 -18.48 -16.90 4.39
N ASP A 287 -17.92 -15.79 3.89
CA ASP A 287 -17.93 -14.50 4.56
C ASP A 287 -18.17 -13.36 3.56
N GLY A 288 -19.31 -12.71 3.67
CA GLY A 288 -19.68 -11.58 2.82
C GLY A 288 -18.85 -10.32 3.01
N ALA A 289 -17.98 -10.25 4.02
CA ALA A 289 -17.01 -9.18 4.19
C ALA A 289 -15.78 -9.36 3.28
N VAL A 290 -15.50 -10.59 2.85
CA VAL A 290 -14.37 -10.91 1.97
C VAL A 290 -14.72 -10.59 0.52
N PRO A 291 -14.00 -9.68 -0.15
CA PRO A 291 -14.29 -9.33 -1.54
C PRO A 291 -13.68 -10.35 -2.51
N LEU A 292 -14.18 -10.32 -3.77
CA LEU A 292 -13.66 -11.16 -4.86
C LEU A 292 -12.22 -10.82 -5.26
N ASP A 293 -11.78 -9.59 -5.07
CA ASP A 293 -10.48 -9.16 -5.59
C ASP A 293 -9.69 -8.28 -4.61
N ASN A 294 -8.42 -8.12 -4.94
CA ASN A 294 -7.47 -7.29 -4.20
C ASN A 294 -7.29 -5.88 -4.81
N ASN A 295 -8.23 -5.43 -5.65
CA ASN A 295 -8.09 -4.17 -6.39
C ASN A 295 -7.96 -2.94 -5.48
N ILE A 296 -8.48 -2.99 -4.26
CA ILE A 296 -8.33 -1.90 -3.29
C ILE A 296 -6.85 -1.68 -2.93
N CYS A 297 -6.11 -2.76 -2.69
CA CYS A 297 -4.67 -2.71 -2.39
C CYS A 297 -3.86 -2.30 -3.62
N GLU A 298 -4.18 -2.84 -4.80
CA GLU A 298 -3.55 -2.42 -6.06
C GLU A 298 -3.74 -0.91 -6.32
N ARG A 299 -4.95 -0.37 -6.04
CA ARG A 299 -5.21 1.07 -6.14
C ARG A 299 -4.40 1.89 -5.15
N ALA A 300 -4.22 1.40 -3.93
CA ALA A 300 -3.42 2.07 -2.90
C ALA A 300 -1.93 2.14 -3.26
N ILE A 301 -1.40 1.10 -3.91
CA ILE A 301 -0.01 1.07 -4.40
C ILE A 301 0.22 1.96 -5.63
N ARG A 302 -0.80 2.18 -6.46
CA ARG A 302 -0.67 2.90 -7.74
C ARG A 302 0.03 4.26 -7.64
N PRO A 303 -0.26 5.15 -6.67
CA PRO A 303 0.46 6.43 -6.53
C PRO A 303 1.97 6.24 -6.36
N VAL A 304 2.39 5.24 -5.59
CA VAL A 304 3.81 4.93 -5.38
C VAL A 304 4.45 4.41 -6.67
N VAL A 305 3.75 3.53 -7.41
CA VAL A 305 4.22 3.02 -8.71
C VAL A 305 4.36 4.14 -9.74
N MET A 306 3.46 5.12 -9.72
CA MET A 306 3.58 6.31 -10.57
C MET A 306 4.72 7.20 -10.13
N GLY A 307 4.83 7.47 -8.83
CA GLY A 307 5.89 8.28 -8.26
C GLY A 307 7.29 7.74 -8.54
N ARG A 308 7.51 6.42 -8.42
CA ARG A 308 8.82 5.80 -8.70
C ARG A 308 9.29 5.95 -10.15
N LYS A 309 8.39 6.22 -11.11
CA LYS A 309 8.76 6.55 -12.49
C LYS A 309 9.33 7.96 -12.61
N ALA A 310 8.94 8.87 -11.72
CA ALA A 310 9.42 10.25 -11.67
C ALA A 310 10.69 10.37 -10.81
N TRP A 311 10.77 9.64 -9.70
CA TRP A 311 11.96 9.62 -8.82
C TRP A 311 12.70 8.30 -8.99
N LEU A 312 13.90 8.32 -9.52
CA LEU A 312 14.72 7.13 -9.79
C LEU A 312 14.93 6.26 -8.53
N PHE A 313 14.93 6.87 -7.33
CA PHE A 313 15.13 6.21 -6.04
C PHE A 313 14.12 6.72 -5.01
N ALA A 314 13.62 5.81 -4.18
CA ALA A 314 12.68 6.16 -3.10
C ALA A 314 13.37 6.77 -1.86
N GLY A 315 14.68 6.84 -1.84
CA GLY A 315 15.52 7.33 -0.74
C GLY A 315 16.71 6.43 -0.49
N SER A 316 17.41 6.65 0.63
CA SER A 316 18.47 5.76 1.10
C SER A 316 17.93 4.78 2.14
N LEU A 317 18.59 3.62 2.26
CA LEU A 317 18.44 2.73 3.42
C LEU A 317 18.97 3.46 4.66
N MET A 318 18.14 4.28 5.25
CA MET A 318 18.32 4.66 6.64
C MET A 318 17.65 3.57 7.47
N VAL A 319 18.44 2.66 8.04
CA VAL A 319 18.00 1.92 9.21
C VAL A 319 17.60 3.02 10.22
N PRO A 320 16.42 2.98 10.83
CA PRO A 320 16.18 3.75 12.02
C PRO A 320 17.13 3.17 13.09
N GLU A 321 18.37 3.60 13.10
CA GLU A 321 19.13 3.54 14.31
C GLU A 321 18.33 4.36 15.31
N THR A 322 17.78 3.64 16.29
CA THR A 322 17.36 4.18 17.56
C THR A 322 18.07 5.52 17.77
N ALA A 323 17.25 6.57 17.91
CA ALA A 323 17.72 7.87 18.30
C ALA A 323 18.68 7.68 19.50
N ARG A 324 19.96 7.60 19.24
CA ARG A 324 20.97 7.74 20.27
C ARG A 324 20.86 9.18 20.71
N HIS A 325 20.31 9.34 21.89
CA HIS A 325 20.43 10.58 22.66
C HIS A 325 21.86 11.12 22.56
N ARG A 326 21.98 12.29 21.96
CA ARG A 326 23.04 13.27 22.30
C ARG A 326 22.39 14.61 22.52
#